data_88b9a977463ece84cd27df3d670123ac
#
_entry.id   88b9a977463ece84cd27df3d670123ac
#
_cell.length_a   1.000
_cell.length_b   1.000
_cell.length_c   1.000
_cell.angle_alpha   90.00
_cell.angle_beta   90.00
_cell.angle_gamma   90.00
#
_symmetry.space_group_name_H-M   'P 1'
#
loop_
_entity.id
_entity.type
_entity.pdbx_description
1 polymer ?
#
loop_
_entity_poly.entity_id
_entity_poly.type
_entity_poly.pdbx_seq_one_letter_code
_entity_poly.pdbx_strand_id
1 'polypeptide(L)'
;MPRRRSLHDVELVDDLPPGPPTDAPATDRSGRRRALTLGAALLAVLLAVGVIGQVVVDRRDRARIAAIATDPFSIDPVREPPTAGWWQAPYDEVYDLAEVRTPDGLLVGVRDAAEGPVRVAALDIATGEEVWEVDLLDGTRRPDPGTGEIRPASGQCAPHETQEHLAVCLAHDGTSVIDDHEWRTVTPSAARLVTLDTRDGTVVTDLTDALGVEGLVTSFATTGDLVVVTAESEEITDVRAVTSDGTPAWRTTAPAPDGEERRTVVRHVGDLVALVTPTEVRLLDAAGDTVRTVLLDGRFAAGWGDALYVMPSGERAADGVEDGERTTVVRPEGDVEVQGRDVVPLTVDDGSVPDLVLTSDGTTLTAWDGAGEKLWAVSAGSSWLAVLLDGRLHLAPGAEILTIDARTGDELWRSSAATSSPVTDGRLLLAVAASPRRGHSTEMVALDPADGAELWRAPLPEGTQELTAHHRLLFAVQRTADTLEEQLTLLK
;
A
#
# COMPACT_ATOMS: atom_id res chain seq x y z
N MET A 1 10.07 40.84 -48.71
CA MET A 1 11.21 41.57 -49.36
C MET A 1 12.29 41.78 -48.32
N PRO A 2 13.41 41.08 -48.39
CA PRO A 2 14.51 41.30 -47.46
C PRO A 2 15.50 42.32 -48.03
N ARG A 3 15.86 43.29 -47.22
CA ARG A 3 16.87 44.31 -47.55
C ARG A 3 18.26 43.68 -47.42
N ARG A 4 19.02 43.68 -48.52
CA ARG A 4 20.47 43.42 -48.58
C ARG A 4 21.17 44.57 -47.87
N ARG A 5 22.03 44.27 -46.88
CA ARG A 5 23.04 45.16 -46.34
C ARG A 5 24.32 44.98 -47.20
N SER A 6 24.82 46.07 -47.71
CA SER A 6 26.07 46.16 -48.43
C SER A 6 27.25 46.07 -47.47
N LEU A 7 28.23 45.24 -47.84
CA LEU A 7 29.57 45.21 -47.25
C LEU A 7 30.29 46.48 -47.73
N HIS A 8 30.87 47.19 -46.74
CA HIS A 8 31.85 48.24 -47.04
C HIS A 8 33.22 47.59 -47.14
N ASP A 9 33.91 47.90 -48.24
CA ASP A 9 35.32 47.60 -48.42
C ASP A 9 36.15 48.35 -47.38
N VAL A 10 37.01 47.66 -46.68
CA VAL A 10 38.01 48.21 -45.74
C VAL A 10 39.31 48.18 -46.47
N GLU A 11 39.81 49.39 -46.80
CA GLU A 11 41.12 49.64 -47.44
C GLU A 11 42.23 49.35 -46.41
N LEU A 12 43.09 48.36 -46.69
CA LEU A 12 44.32 48.07 -45.92
C LEU A 12 45.37 49.11 -46.25
N VAL A 13 45.67 49.97 -45.29
CA VAL A 13 46.84 50.87 -45.36
C VAL A 13 48.04 50.09 -44.79
N ASP A 14 48.84 49.55 -45.71
CA ASP A 14 50.25 49.18 -45.42
C ASP A 14 51.03 50.44 -45.42
N ASP A 15 51.68 50.76 -44.30
CA ASP A 15 53.01 51.44 -44.19
C ASP A 15 53.18 51.96 -42.74
N LEU A 16 53.76 51.14 -41.87
CA LEU A 16 54.45 51.60 -40.68
C LEU A 16 55.88 51.01 -40.67
N PRO A 17 56.85 51.83 -40.47
CA PRO A 17 58.26 51.36 -40.46
C PRO A 17 58.51 50.45 -39.22
N PRO A 18 59.44 49.50 -39.33
CA PRO A 18 59.75 48.57 -38.23
C PRO A 18 60.35 49.33 -37.05
N GLY A 19 59.52 49.37 -35.96
CA GLY A 19 60.02 49.82 -34.66
C GLY A 19 61.13 48.88 -34.09
N PRO A 20 61.98 49.38 -33.21
CA PRO A 20 63.10 48.61 -32.65
C PRO A 20 62.49 47.39 -31.89
N PRO A 21 63.22 46.26 -31.83
CA PRO A 21 62.79 45.04 -31.18
C PRO A 21 62.56 45.34 -29.70
N THR A 22 61.29 45.37 -29.34
CA THR A 22 60.94 45.39 -27.93
C THR A 22 61.18 44.02 -27.39
N ASP A 23 62.12 43.89 -26.45
CA ASP A 23 62.41 42.68 -25.67
C ASP A 23 61.02 42.21 -25.07
N ALA A 24 60.52 41.16 -25.63
CA ALA A 24 59.30 40.54 -25.12
C ALA A 24 59.59 40.02 -23.68
N PRO A 25 58.85 40.44 -22.68
CA PRO A 25 59.01 39.94 -21.32
C PRO A 25 58.98 38.43 -21.36
N ALA A 26 60.02 37.79 -20.83
CA ALA A 26 60.12 36.34 -20.71
C ALA A 26 58.87 35.84 -20.01
N THR A 27 57.91 35.31 -20.80
CA THR A 27 56.66 34.77 -20.27
C THR A 27 57.01 33.64 -19.29
N ASP A 28 56.78 33.89 -18.02
CA ASP A 28 57.03 32.91 -16.93
C ASP A 28 56.22 31.66 -17.18
N ARG A 29 56.78 30.73 -17.96
CA ARG A 29 56.17 29.43 -18.28
C ARG A 29 55.95 28.57 -17.03
N SER A 30 56.66 28.90 -15.92
CA SER A 30 56.61 28.19 -14.65
C SER A 30 55.26 28.52 -13.93
N GLY A 31 54.88 29.80 -13.90
CA GLY A 31 53.62 30.26 -13.31
C GLY A 31 52.38 29.72 -14.05
N ARG A 32 52.45 29.67 -15.38
CA ARG A 32 51.33 29.16 -16.19
C ARG A 32 51.12 27.64 -16.04
N ARG A 33 52.19 26.87 -15.90
CA ARG A 33 52.14 25.43 -15.60
C ARG A 33 51.57 25.15 -14.21
N ARG A 34 51.97 25.92 -13.18
CA ARG A 34 51.42 25.82 -11.82
C ARG A 34 49.95 26.18 -11.78
N ALA A 35 49.49 27.21 -12.46
CA ALA A 35 48.07 27.58 -12.56
C ALA A 35 47.26 26.50 -13.27
N LEU A 36 47.77 25.87 -14.34
CA LEU A 36 47.10 24.76 -15.02
C LEU A 36 47.04 23.49 -14.16
N THR A 37 48.08 23.17 -13.40
CA THR A 37 48.07 22.01 -12.50
C THR A 37 47.14 22.22 -11.32
N LEU A 38 47.05 23.42 -10.73
CA LEU A 38 46.08 23.75 -9.68
C LEU A 38 44.66 23.74 -10.21
N GLY A 39 44.39 24.25 -11.40
CA GLY A 39 43.07 24.18 -12.05
C GLY A 39 42.65 22.76 -12.35
N ALA A 40 43.56 21.90 -12.85
CA ALA A 40 43.27 20.49 -13.08
C ALA A 40 43.01 19.72 -11.77
N ALA A 41 43.76 20.01 -10.70
CA ALA A 41 43.54 19.41 -9.38
C ALA A 41 42.20 19.82 -8.78
N LEU A 42 41.82 21.10 -8.88
CA LEU A 42 40.51 21.58 -8.42
C LEU A 42 39.36 20.91 -9.19
N LEU A 43 39.48 20.82 -10.52
CA LEU A 43 38.49 20.14 -11.36
C LEU A 43 38.36 18.66 -11.00
N ALA A 44 39.48 17.97 -10.75
CA ALA A 44 39.46 16.56 -10.32
C ALA A 44 38.77 16.38 -8.96
N VAL A 45 39.00 17.30 -8.00
CA VAL A 45 38.32 17.28 -6.70
C VAL A 45 36.84 17.52 -6.87
N LEU A 46 36.38 18.49 -7.68
CA LEU A 46 34.98 18.75 -7.94
C LEU A 46 34.32 17.56 -8.62
N LEU A 47 34.98 16.93 -9.59
CA LEU A 47 34.46 15.70 -10.22
C LEU A 47 34.36 14.55 -9.21
N ALA A 48 35.37 14.37 -8.36
CA ALA A 48 35.34 13.33 -7.33
C ALA A 48 34.20 13.56 -6.31
N VAL A 49 33.99 14.80 -5.85
CA VAL A 49 32.90 15.18 -4.98
C VAL A 49 31.56 14.94 -5.68
N GLY A 50 31.44 15.29 -6.96
CA GLY A 50 30.22 15.02 -7.75
C GLY A 50 29.94 13.53 -7.88
N VAL A 51 30.95 12.71 -8.19
CA VAL A 51 30.78 11.24 -8.28
C VAL A 51 30.42 10.63 -6.93
N ILE A 52 31.10 11.05 -5.85
CA ILE A 52 30.77 10.57 -4.49
C ILE A 52 29.32 10.96 -4.11
N GLY A 53 28.96 12.22 -4.38
CA GLY A 53 27.57 12.69 -4.15
C GLY A 53 26.55 11.84 -4.91
N GLN A 54 26.79 11.58 -6.19
CA GLN A 54 25.92 10.73 -7.01
C GLN A 54 25.80 9.30 -6.47
N VAL A 55 26.93 8.68 -6.09
CA VAL A 55 26.93 7.33 -5.51
C VAL A 55 26.14 7.27 -4.19
N VAL A 56 26.23 8.32 -3.38
CA VAL A 56 25.45 8.37 -2.12
C VAL A 56 23.94 8.50 -2.40
N VAL A 57 23.57 9.38 -3.34
CA VAL A 57 22.16 9.52 -3.77
C VAL A 57 21.63 8.20 -4.34
N ASP A 58 22.35 7.59 -5.28
CA ASP A 58 21.96 6.32 -5.90
C ASP A 58 21.85 5.17 -4.88
N ARG A 59 22.66 5.19 -3.82
CA ARG A 59 22.55 4.19 -2.74
C ARG A 59 21.30 4.43 -1.88
N ARG A 60 21.01 5.69 -1.54
CA ARG A 60 19.82 6.04 -0.78
C ARG A 60 18.55 5.68 -1.55
N ASP A 61 18.49 6.04 -2.83
CA ASP A 61 17.34 5.71 -3.68
C ASP A 61 17.13 4.21 -3.80
N ARG A 62 18.20 3.45 -3.98
CA ARG A 62 18.10 1.98 -4.01
C ARG A 62 17.67 1.40 -2.67
N ALA A 63 18.15 1.92 -1.55
CA ALA A 63 17.73 1.47 -0.22
C ALA A 63 16.26 1.77 0.03
N ARG A 64 15.79 3.00 -0.33
CA ARG A 64 14.38 3.39 -0.23
C ARG A 64 13.47 2.48 -1.09
N ILE A 65 13.81 2.30 -2.36
CA ILE A 65 13.05 1.42 -3.25
C ILE A 65 13.04 -0.01 -2.73
N ALA A 66 14.15 -0.49 -2.16
CA ALA A 66 14.19 -1.82 -1.55
C ALA A 66 13.33 -1.91 -0.29
N ALA A 67 13.24 -0.86 0.51
CA ALA A 67 12.40 -0.82 1.72
C ALA A 67 10.91 -0.97 1.38
N ILE A 68 10.45 -0.30 0.30
CA ILE A 68 9.05 -0.40 -0.13
C ILE A 68 8.80 -1.53 -1.14
N ALA A 69 9.82 -2.28 -1.52
CA ALA A 69 9.70 -3.32 -2.56
C ALA A 69 8.79 -4.48 -2.13
N THR A 70 8.60 -4.69 -0.85
CA THR A 70 7.71 -5.71 -0.28
C THR A 70 6.36 -5.15 0.18
N ASP A 71 6.19 -3.82 0.15
CA ASP A 71 4.94 -3.17 0.54
C ASP A 71 3.86 -3.44 -0.52
N PRO A 72 2.72 -4.05 -0.17
CA PRO A 72 1.67 -4.40 -1.12
C PRO A 72 0.97 -3.18 -1.73
N PHE A 73 1.04 -2.02 -1.08
CA PHE A 73 0.45 -0.76 -1.53
C PHE A 73 1.43 0.13 -2.32
N SER A 74 2.69 -0.27 -2.45
CA SER A 74 3.58 0.30 -3.46
C SER A 74 3.26 -0.28 -4.84
N ILE A 75 3.77 0.31 -5.91
CA ILE A 75 3.65 -0.24 -7.26
C ILE A 75 5.00 -0.66 -7.82
N ASP A 76 4.97 -1.49 -8.87
CA ASP A 76 6.19 -1.82 -9.61
C ASP A 76 6.81 -0.57 -10.25
N PRO A 77 8.15 -0.54 -10.44
CA PRO A 77 8.83 0.62 -11.01
C PRO A 77 8.26 1.04 -12.38
N VAL A 78 7.73 2.25 -12.43
CA VAL A 78 7.15 2.85 -13.64
C VAL A 78 8.27 3.45 -14.48
N ARG A 79 8.54 2.87 -15.65
CA ARG A 79 9.59 3.35 -16.58
C ARG A 79 9.02 4.21 -17.70
N GLU A 80 7.80 3.93 -18.11
CA GLU A 80 7.05 4.61 -19.16
C GLU A 80 5.63 4.86 -18.66
N PRO A 81 4.93 5.88 -19.16
CA PRO A 81 3.55 6.11 -18.76
C PRO A 81 2.67 4.88 -18.95
N PRO A 82 2.01 4.39 -17.90
CA PRO A 82 1.20 3.17 -17.99
C PRO A 82 -0.02 3.36 -18.89
N THR A 83 -0.47 2.26 -19.49
CA THR A 83 -1.68 2.20 -20.31
C THR A 83 -2.65 1.16 -19.76
N ALA A 84 -3.91 1.21 -20.16
CA ALA A 84 -4.90 0.21 -19.77
C ALA A 84 -4.43 -1.20 -20.19
N GLY A 85 -4.43 -2.12 -19.23
CA GLY A 85 -4.05 -3.51 -19.41
C GLY A 85 -5.24 -4.39 -19.82
N TRP A 86 -5.07 -5.68 -19.66
CA TRP A 86 -6.04 -6.69 -20.05
C TRP A 86 -7.18 -6.91 -19.05
N TRP A 87 -6.99 -6.53 -17.79
CA TRP A 87 -7.93 -6.81 -16.70
C TRP A 87 -8.79 -5.61 -16.38
N GLN A 88 -10.09 -5.81 -16.49
CA GLN A 88 -11.12 -4.90 -16.02
C GLN A 88 -12.20 -5.74 -15.35
N ALA A 89 -12.43 -5.54 -14.08
CA ALA A 89 -13.37 -6.30 -13.28
C ALA A 89 -13.96 -5.46 -12.14
N PRO A 90 -15.05 -5.90 -11.52
CA PRO A 90 -15.56 -5.33 -10.28
C PRO A 90 -14.48 -5.29 -9.20
N TYR A 91 -14.58 -4.30 -8.31
CA TYR A 91 -13.62 -4.08 -7.23
C TYR A 91 -13.38 -5.36 -6.40
N ASP A 92 -14.46 -5.99 -5.97
CA ASP A 92 -14.39 -7.19 -5.12
C ASP A 92 -13.68 -8.34 -5.85
N GLU A 93 -13.98 -8.59 -7.13
CA GLU A 93 -13.34 -9.65 -7.92
C GLU A 93 -11.83 -9.46 -8.04
N VAL A 94 -11.36 -8.22 -8.21
CA VAL A 94 -9.92 -7.95 -8.29
C VAL A 94 -9.22 -8.20 -6.96
N TYR A 95 -9.83 -7.78 -5.85
CA TYR A 95 -9.25 -8.00 -4.53
C TYR A 95 -9.23 -9.47 -4.15
N ASP A 96 -10.26 -10.23 -4.48
CA ASP A 96 -10.34 -11.68 -4.21
C ASP A 96 -9.32 -12.48 -5.04
N LEU A 97 -9.13 -12.13 -6.33
CA LEU A 97 -8.18 -12.83 -7.19
C LEU A 97 -6.72 -12.39 -7.03
N ALA A 98 -6.48 -11.19 -6.52
CA ALA A 98 -5.12 -10.66 -6.40
C ALA A 98 -4.58 -10.74 -4.96
N GLU A 99 -4.88 -11.79 -4.20
CA GLU A 99 -4.47 -11.90 -2.80
C GLU A 99 -3.01 -12.33 -2.60
N VAL A 100 -2.49 -13.14 -3.52
CA VAL A 100 -1.09 -13.59 -3.49
C VAL A 100 -0.43 -13.30 -4.81
N ARG A 101 0.64 -12.53 -4.78
CA ARG A 101 1.51 -12.34 -5.93
C ARG A 101 2.75 -13.20 -5.80
N THR A 102 2.98 -14.08 -6.77
CA THR A 102 4.14 -14.96 -6.78
C THR A 102 5.36 -14.32 -7.43
N PRO A 103 6.60 -14.77 -7.10
CA PRO A 103 7.81 -14.31 -7.78
C PRO A 103 7.81 -14.56 -9.29
N ASP A 104 7.12 -15.62 -9.73
CA ASP A 104 7.01 -16.00 -11.15
C ASP A 104 5.98 -15.15 -11.92
N GLY A 105 5.35 -14.18 -11.26
CA GLY A 105 4.41 -13.24 -11.89
C GLY A 105 3.00 -13.79 -12.04
N LEU A 106 2.58 -14.67 -11.14
CA LEU A 106 1.19 -15.12 -11.05
C LEU A 106 0.45 -14.31 -9.96
N LEU A 107 -0.85 -14.12 -10.15
CA LEU A 107 -1.80 -13.71 -9.13
C LEU A 107 -2.61 -14.94 -8.73
N VAL A 108 -2.65 -15.24 -7.44
CA VAL A 108 -3.40 -16.36 -6.89
C VAL A 108 -4.40 -15.84 -5.90
N GLY A 109 -5.64 -16.27 -6.02
CA GLY A 109 -6.72 -15.88 -5.13
C GLY A 109 -7.94 -16.76 -5.28
N VAL A 110 -8.91 -16.53 -4.40
CA VAL A 110 -10.19 -17.24 -4.44
C VAL A 110 -11.07 -16.64 -5.51
N ARG A 111 -11.58 -17.49 -6.40
CA ARG A 111 -12.55 -17.11 -7.42
C ARG A 111 -13.92 -17.61 -7.04
N ASP A 112 -14.81 -16.69 -6.82
CA ASP A 112 -16.18 -17.03 -6.55
C ASP A 112 -17.02 -16.91 -7.81
N ALA A 113 -17.81 -17.95 -8.07
CA ALA A 113 -18.89 -17.87 -9.01
C ALA A 113 -20.19 -17.78 -8.20
N ALA A 114 -21.07 -16.87 -8.57
CA ALA A 114 -22.39 -16.74 -7.92
C ALA A 114 -23.16 -18.07 -7.86
N GLU A 115 -22.87 -18.96 -8.81
CA GLU A 115 -23.36 -20.34 -8.86
C GLU A 115 -22.19 -21.26 -9.21
N GLY A 116 -21.95 -22.28 -8.41
CA GLY A 116 -20.90 -23.28 -8.67
C GLY A 116 -19.93 -23.51 -7.53
N PRO A 117 -18.83 -24.22 -7.80
CA PRO A 117 -17.79 -24.46 -6.80
C PRO A 117 -17.03 -23.19 -6.45
N VAL A 118 -16.56 -23.09 -5.21
CA VAL A 118 -15.57 -22.09 -4.82
C VAL A 118 -14.19 -22.59 -5.24
N ARG A 119 -13.45 -21.77 -5.96
CA ARG A 119 -12.20 -22.13 -6.61
C ARG A 119 -11.05 -21.25 -6.17
N VAL A 120 -9.86 -21.77 -6.28
CA VAL A 120 -8.64 -20.97 -6.30
C VAL A 120 -8.09 -21.00 -7.71
N ALA A 121 -7.72 -19.85 -8.24
CA ALA A 121 -7.17 -19.72 -9.58
C ALA A 121 -5.85 -18.94 -9.56
N ALA A 122 -5.03 -19.18 -10.55
CA ALA A 122 -3.85 -18.37 -10.85
C ALA A 122 -3.95 -17.74 -12.22
N LEU A 123 -3.71 -16.43 -12.26
CA LEU A 123 -3.65 -15.65 -13.50
C LEU A 123 -2.21 -15.18 -13.74
N ASP A 124 -1.76 -15.27 -14.99
CA ASP A 124 -0.51 -14.64 -15.43
C ASP A 124 -0.68 -13.11 -15.47
N ILE A 125 0.10 -12.36 -14.69
CA ILE A 125 0.01 -10.89 -14.59
C ILE A 125 0.25 -10.24 -15.96
N ALA A 126 1.11 -10.82 -16.80
CA ALA A 126 1.46 -10.21 -18.06
C ALA A 126 0.37 -10.38 -19.14
N THR A 127 -0.36 -11.47 -19.16
CA THR A 127 -1.31 -11.80 -20.22
C THR A 127 -2.76 -11.81 -19.77
N GLY A 128 -3.02 -12.05 -18.47
CA GLY A 128 -4.34 -12.31 -17.92
C GLY A 128 -4.85 -13.71 -18.21
N GLU A 129 -4.01 -14.57 -18.79
CA GLU A 129 -4.41 -15.94 -19.03
C GLU A 129 -4.46 -16.72 -17.72
N GLU A 130 -5.48 -17.52 -17.55
CA GLU A 130 -5.58 -18.48 -16.46
C GLU A 130 -4.55 -19.59 -16.68
N VAL A 131 -3.67 -19.76 -15.68
CA VAL A 131 -2.60 -20.76 -15.71
C VAL A 131 -3.09 -22.08 -15.16
N TRP A 132 -3.83 -22.03 -14.05
CA TRP A 132 -4.48 -23.17 -13.43
C TRP A 132 -5.69 -22.73 -12.58
N GLU A 133 -6.60 -23.66 -12.35
CA GLU A 133 -7.76 -23.50 -11.48
C GLU A 133 -8.01 -24.81 -10.72
N VAL A 134 -8.39 -24.73 -9.44
CA VAL A 134 -8.70 -25.89 -8.61
C VAL A 134 -9.96 -25.67 -7.80
N ASP A 135 -10.89 -26.62 -7.82
CA ASP A 135 -12.10 -26.61 -7.01
C ASP A 135 -11.75 -26.96 -5.55
N LEU A 136 -12.02 -26.05 -4.63
CA LEU A 136 -11.85 -26.30 -3.19
C LEU A 136 -13.12 -26.76 -2.52
N LEU A 137 -14.29 -26.20 -2.90
CA LEU A 137 -15.58 -26.66 -2.39
C LEU A 137 -16.46 -27.01 -3.59
N ASP A 138 -16.93 -28.25 -3.61
CA ASP A 138 -17.89 -28.74 -4.64
C ASP A 138 -19.22 -27.99 -4.49
N GLY A 139 -19.81 -27.54 -5.60
CA GLY A 139 -21.09 -26.84 -5.82
C GLY A 139 -22.08 -26.88 -4.67
N THR A 140 -21.69 -26.38 -3.54
CA THR A 140 -22.36 -26.47 -2.29
C THR A 140 -23.55 -25.53 -2.25
N ARG A 141 -24.51 -25.94 -1.50
CA ARG A 141 -25.69 -25.16 -1.20
C ARG A 141 -25.28 -23.92 -0.43
N ARG A 142 -25.20 -22.79 -1.12
CA ARG A 142 -25.04 -21.52 -0.42
C ARG A 142 -26.23 -21.32 0.51
N PRO A 143 -26.01 -20.83 1.74
CA PRO A 143 -27.12 -20.45 2.60
C PRO A 143 -28.04 -19.50 1.85
N ASP A 144 -29.37 -19.69 1.98
CA ASP A 144 -30.34 -18.79 1.36
C ASP A 144 -30.19 -17.38 1.97
N PRO A 145 -29.73 -16.39 1.20
CA PRO A 145 -29.47 -15.06 1.75
C PRO A 145 -30.75 -14.27 2.05
N GLY A 146 -31.91 -14.77 1.64
CA GLY A 146 -33.19 -14.03 1.73
C GLY A 146 -33.32 -13.00 0.60
N THR A 147 -33.84 -11.82 0.94
CA THR A 147 -33.96 -10.69 -0.01
C THR A 147 -32.79 -9.76 0.12
N GLY A 148 -32.26 -9.26 -0.98
CA GLY A 148 -31.14 -8.30 -1.01
C GLY A 148 -30.15 -8.61 -2.12
N GLU A 149 -29.19 -7.72 -2.30
CA GLU A 149 -28.06 -7.95 -3.21
C GLU A 149 -27.07 -8.90 -2.56
N ILE A 150 -26.81 -10.02 -3.21
CA ILE A 150 -25.90 -11.05 -2.71
C ILE A 150 -24.47 -10.72 -3.20
N ARG A 151 -23.56 -10.57 -2.25
CA ARG A 151 -22.13 -10.59 -2.54
C ARG A 151 -21.53 -11.86 -1.96
N PRO A 152 -20.98 -12.72 -2.79
CA PRO A 152 -20.28 -13.89 -2.32
C PRO A 152 -19.11 -13.45 -1.41
N ALA A 153 -18.96 -14.08 -0.27
CA ALA A 153 -17.78 -13.95 0.58
C ALA A 153 -16.99 -15.26 0.45
N SER A 154 -16.17 -15.34 -0.59
CA SER A 154 -15.67 -16.60 -1.12
C SER A 154 -14.49 -17.19 -0.37
N GLY A 155 -13.77 -16.40 0.37
CA GLY A 155 -12.58 -16.87 1.09
C GLY A 155 -11.42 -15.90 0.99
N GLN A 156 -10.23 -16.42 1.26
CA GLN A 156 -9.01 -15.63 1.31
C GLN A 156 -7.80 -16.51 1.08
N CYS A 157 -6.79 -16.03 0.35
CA CYS A 157 -5.46 -16.61 0.28
C CYS A 157 -4.43 -15.72 0.98
N ALA A 158 -3.38 -16.33 1.52
CA ALA A 158 -2.22 -15.62 2.05
C ALA A 158 -0.93 -16.31 1.57
N PRO A 159 0.14 -15.56 1.29
CA PRO A 159 1.42 -16.16 0.96
C PRO A 159 1.98 -16.90 2.18
N HIS A 160 2.71 -17.99 1.91
CA HIS A 160 3.47 -18.67 2.96
C HIS A 160 4.76 -17.90 3.20
N GLU A 161 5.01 -17.46 4.45
CA GLU A 161 6.14 -16.56 4.75
C GLU A 161 7.53 -17.14 4.47
N THR A 162 7.69 -18.47 4.62
CA THR A 162 9.00 -19.12 4.49
C THR A 162 9.18 -19.90 3.19
N GLN A 163 8.11 -20.12 2.42
CA GLN A 163 8.13 -20.90 1.17
C GLN A 163 7.40 -20.14 0.06
N GLU A 164 8.15 -19.40 -0.73
CA GLU A 164 7.64 -18.46 -1.77
C GLU A 164 6.69 -19.07 -2.82
N HIS A 165 6.70 -20.42 -2.93
CA HIS A 165 5.85 -21.15 -3.89
C HIS A 165 4.63 -21.78 -3.24
N LEU A 166 4.38 -21.53 -1.97
CA LEU A 166 3.19 -22.00 -1.28
C LEU A 166 2.26 -20.84 -0.91
N ALA A 167 0.97 -21.11 -0.95
CA ALA A 167 -0.07 -20.25 -0.43
C ALA A 167 -1.01 -21.04 0.48
N VAL A 168 -1.53 -20.38 1.50
CA VAL A 168 -2.59 -20.91 2.35
C VAL A 168 -3.89 -20.26 1.90
N CYS A 169 -4.88 -21.06 1.50
CA CYS A 169 -6.16 -20.57 1.01
C CYS A 169 -7.33 -21.13 1.81
N LEU A 170 -8.17 -20.25 2.31
CA LEU A 170 -9.47 -20.57 2.91
C LEU A 170 -10.55 -20.32 1.88
N ALA A 171 -11.33 -21.34 1.57
CA ALA A 171 -12.56 -21.23 0.78
C ALA A 171 -13.76 -21.53 1.67
N HIS A 172 -14.84 -20.76 1.52
CA HIS A 172 -16.10 -21.02 2.24
C HIS A 172 -17.32 -20.61 1.41
N ASP A 173 -18.47 -21.18 1.73
CA ASP A 173 -19.74 -20.92 1.03
C ASP A 173 -20.55 -19.75 1.64
N GLY A 174 -19.93 -18.92 2.48
CA GLY A 174 -20.55 -17.75 3.07
C GLY A 174 -20.91 -16.69 2.05
N THR A 175 -21.87 -15.86 2.38
CA THR A 175 -22.31 -14.74 1.55
C THR A 175 -22.52 -13.49 2.39
N SER A 176 -22.36 -12.33 1.79
CA SER A 176 -22.80 -11.06 2.35
C SER A 176 -24.03 -10.58 1.61
N VAL A 177 -25.02 -10.10 2.34
CA VAL A 177 -26.25 -9.55 1.78
C VAL A 177 -26.33 -8.08 2.12
N ILE A 178 -26.59 -7.27 1.11
CA ILE A 178 -26.87 -5.85 1.30
C ILE A 178 -28.36 -5.65 1.13
N ASP A 179 -29.05 -5.29 2.22
CA ASP A 179 -30.46 -4.97 2.22
C ASP A 179 -30.68 -3.59 2.86
N ASP A 180 -31.36 -2.69 2.18
CA ASP A 180 -31.66 -1.32 2.64
C ASP A 180 -30.47 -0.57 3.27
N HIS A 181 -29.23 -0.78 2.76
CA HIS A 181 -27.96 -0.23 3.26
C HIS A 181 -27.38 -0.92 4.49
N GLU A 182 -27.95 -2.02 4.96
CA GLU A 182 -27.40 -2.86 6.02
C GLU A 182 -26.64 -4.05 5.42
N TRP A 183 -25.41 -4.24 5.88
CA TRP A 183 -24.61 -5.43 5.56
C TRP A 183 -24.95 -6.54 6.54
N ARG A 184 -25.43 -7.65 6.01
CA ARG A 184 -25.64 -8.87 6.77
C ARG A 184 -24.77 -9.97 6.21
N THR A 185 -23.93 -10.58 7.05
CA THR A 185 -23.15 -11.75 6.65
C THR A 185 -23.94 -13.02 6.94
N VAL A 186 -24.10 -13.85 5.92
CA VAL A 186 -24.68 -15.20 6.09
C VAL A 186 -23.54 -16.14 6.46
N THR A 187 -23.67 -16.76 7.65
CA THR A 187 -22.66 -17.71 8.14
C THR A 187 -22.45 -18.84 7.15
N PRO A 188 -21.23 -19.16 6.77
CA PRO A 188 -20.94 -20.29 5.90
C PRO A 188 -21.46 -21.60 6.50
N SER A 189 -21.80 -22.55 5.66
CA SER A 189 -22.14 -23.93 6.07
C SER A 189 -21.02 -24.92 5.79
N ALA A 190 -20.06 -24.55 4.94
CA ALA A 190 -18.89 -25.31 4.62
C ALA A 190 -17.67 -24.38 4.45
N ALA A 191 -16.52 -24.88 4.87
CA ALA A 191 -15.23 -24.22 4.66
C ALA A 191 -14.14 -25.26 4.44
N ARG A 192 -13.13 -24.89 3.66
CA ARG A 192 -11.94 -25.70 3.44
C ARG A 192 -10.69 -24.82 3.48
N LEU A 193 -9.73 -25.20 4.29
CA LEU A 193 -8.45 -24.53 4.42
C LEU A 193 -7.34 -25.45 3.89
N VAL A 194 -6.57 -25.00 2.93
CA VAL A 194 -5.53 -25.79 2.30
C VAL A 194 -4.23 -25.00 2.15
N THR A 195 -3.11 -25.73 2.16
CA THR A 195 -1.86 -25.24 1.60
C THR A 195 -1.72 -25.78 0.18
N LEU A 196 -1.45 -24.92 -0.79
CA LEU A 196 -1.29 -25.29 -2.18
C LEU A 196 0.01 -24.75 -2.78
N ASP A 197 0.50 -25.46 -3.80
CA ASP A 197 1.62 -25.00 -4.63
C ASP A 197 1.11 -23.98 -5.66
N THR A 198 1.64 -22.76 -5.59
CA THR A 198 1.20 -21.66 -6.46
C THR A 198 1.60 -21.82 -7.93
N ARG A 199 2.48 -22.77 -8.25
CA ARG A 199 2.95 -23.02 -9.63
C ARG A 199 1.96 -23.83 -10.47
N ASP A 200 1.20 -24.72 -9.83
CA ASP A 200 0.32 -25.66 -10.54
C ASP A 200 -1.03 -25.93 -9.85
N GLY A 201 -1.30 -25.27 -8.71
CA GLY A 201 -2.53 -25.42 -7.94
C GLY A 201 -2.65 -26.74 -7.17
N THR A 202 -1.58 -27.54 -7.11
CA THR A 202 -1.62 -28.80 -6.36
C THR A 202 -1.85 -28.55 -4.87
N VAL A 203 -2.89 -29.16 -4.28
CA VAL A 203 -3.11 -29.15 -2.84
C VAL A 203 -2.02 -30.00 -2.17
N VAL A 204 -1.15 -29.35 -1.42
CA VAL A 204 -0.04 -29.96 -0.68
C VAL A 204 -0.55 -30.56 0.60
N THR A 205 -1.37 -29.82 1.37
CA THR A 205 -1.92 -30.24 2.65
C THR A 205 -3.35 -29.73 2.79
N ASP A 206 -4.25 -30.61 3.24
CA ASP A 206 -5.58 -30.22 3.70
C ASP A 206 -5.52 -29.91 5.20
N LEU A 207 -5.49 -28.62 5.53
CA LEU A 207 -5.39 -28.16 6.90
C LEU A 207 -6.73 -28.26 7.66
N THR A 208 -7.86 -28.32 6.94
CA THR A 208 -9.18 -28.47 7.56
C THR A 208 -9.28 -29.75 8.35
N ASP A 209 -8.81 -30.86 7.77
CA ASP A 209 -8.78 -32.16 8.42
C ASP A 209 -7.76 -32.20 9.58
N ALA A 210 -6.58 -31.62 9.37
CA ALA A 210 -5.50 -31.57 10.36
C ALA A 210 -5.91 -30.77 11.61
N LEU A 211 -6.67 -29.70 11.42
CA LEU A 211 -7.15 -28.87 12.52
C LEU A 211 -8.13 -29.62 13.44
N GLY A 212 -8.98 -30.50 12.89
CA GLY A 212 -9.97 -31.26 13.66
C GLY A 212 -10.87 -30.37 14.51
N VAL A 213 -11.21 -29.16 14.02
CA VAL A 213 -12.02 -28.18 14.74
C VAL A 213 -13.48 -28.62 14.82
N GLU A 214 -14.12 -28.35 15.96
CA GLU A 214 -15.56 -28.34 16.07
C GLU A 214 -16.04 -26.94 15.70
N GLY A 215 -16.75 -26.80 14.59
CA GLY A 215 -17.21 -25.50 14.07
C GLY A 215 -16.62 -25.16 12.70
N LEU A 216 -16.95 -23.99 12.23
CA LEU A 216 -16.58 -23.51 10.91
C LEU A 216 -15.36 -22.59 10.98
N VAL A 217 -14.36 -22.83 10.15
CA VAL A 217 -13.22 -21.93 10.00
C VAL A 217 -13.72 -20.62 9.38
N THR A 218 -13.51 -19.52 10.10
CA THR A 218 -14.03 -18.18 9.69
C THR A 218 -12.93 -17.19 9.37
N SER A 219 -11.73 -17.41 9.91
CA SER A 219 -10.59 -16.52 9.69
C SER A 219 -9.30 -17.28 9.87
N PHE A 220 -8.24 -16.85 9.19
CA PHE A 220 -6.89 -17.34 9.43
C PHE A 220 -5.86 -16.23 9.30
N ALA A 221 -4.68 -16.47 9.85
CA ALA A 221 -3.47 -15.66 9.65
C ALA A 221 -2.26 -16.60 9.56
N THR A 222 -1.25 -16.18 8.81
CA THR A 222 0.03 -16.88 8.72
C THR A 222 1.08 -16.12 9.50
N THR A 223 2.00 -16.83 10.18
CA THR A 223 3.16 -16.25 10.84
C THR A 223 4.29 -17.28 10.90
N GLY A 224 5.41 -17.01 10.24
CA GLY A 224 6.49 -17.99 10.06
C GLY A 224 6.01 -19.22 9.31
N ASP A 225 6.05 -20.39 9.96
CA ASP A 225 5.53 -21.66 9.44
C ASP A 225 4.14 -22.02 10.01
N LEU A 226 3.57 -21.15 10.82
CA LEU A 226 2.28 -21.39 11.45
C LEU A 226 1.13 -20.81 10.64
N VAL A 227 0.05 -21.58 10.58
CA VAL A 227 -1.28 -21.16 10.14
C VAL A 227 -2.17 -21.16 11.37
N VAL A 228 -2.64 -20.00 11.77
CA VAL A 228 -3.51 -19.81 12.93
C VAL A 228 -4.91 -19.56 12.44
N VAL A 229 -5.87 -20.31 12.95
CA VAL A 229 -7.27 -20.23 12.52
C VAL A 229 -8.22 -19.95 13.66
N THR A 230 -9.34 -19.31 13.37
CA THR A 230 -10.52 -19.28 14.23
C THR A 230 -11.60 -20.16 13.65
N ALA A 231 -12.24 -20.95 14.51
CA ALA A 231 -13.43 -21.72 14.16
C ALA A 231 -14.52 -21.42 15.18
N GLU A 232 -15.63 -20.90 14.70
CA GLU A 232 -16.75 -20.48 15.55
C GLU A 232 -17.75 -21.62 15.74
N SER A 233 -18.20 -21.79 16.98
CA SER A 233 -19.35 -22.58 17.39
C SER A 233 -20.34 -21.71 18.16
N GLU A 234 -21.49 -22.25 18.56
CA GLU A 234 -22.51 -21.48 19.29
C GLU A 234 -22.00 -20.91 20.64
N GLU A 235 -21.06 -21.58 21.30
CA GLU A 235 -20.64 -21.21 22.66
C GLU A 235 -19.21 -20.64 22.71
N ILE A 236 -18.32 -21.10 21.83
CA ILE A 236 -16.91 -20.75 21.87
C ILE A 236 -16.35 -20.53 20.46
N THR A 237 -15.36 -19.67 20.39
CA THR A 237 -14.42 -19.63 19.27
C THR A 237 -13.20 -20.47 19.64
N ASP A 238 -12.97 -21.52 18.86
CA ASP A 238 -11.76 -22.35 18.94
C ASP A 238 -10.66 -21.70 18.11
N VAL A 239 -9.48 -21.52 18.70
CA VAL A 239 -8.33 -20.92 18.02
C VAL A 239 -7.22 -21.97 18.02
N ARG A 240 -6.76 -22.34 16.84
CA ARG A 240 -5.73 -23.36 16.68
C ARG A 240 -4.64 -22.90 15.75
N ALA A 241 -3.43 -23.34 16.05
CA ALA A 241 -2.30 -23.22 15.16
C ALA A 241 -1.83 -24.60 14.71
N VAL A 242 -1.53 -24.70 13.45
CA VAL A 242 -0.84 -25.84 12.83
C VAL A 242 0.32 -25.30 12.01
N THR A 243 1.32 -26.15 11.79
CA THR A 243 2.33 -25.85 10.77
C THR A 243 1.74 -26.04 9.37
N SER A 244 2.38 -25.51 8.35
CA SER A 244 1.93 -25.61 6.96
C SER A 244 1.78 -27.04 6.45
N ASP A 245 2.44 -28.01 7.10
CA ASP A 245 2.29 -29.44 6.82
C ASP A 245 1.15 -30.11 7.62
N GLY A 246 0.40 -29.34 8.41
CA GLY A 246 -0.74 -29.82 9.22
C GLY A 246 -0.37 -30.38 10.60
N THR A 247 0.89 -30.25 11.03
CA THR A 247 1.27 -30.68 12.38
C THR A 247 0.70 -29.72 13.44
N PRO A 248 -0.12 -30.21 14.42
CA PRO A 248 -0.67 -29.34 15.46
C PRO A 248 0.41 -28.67 16.30
N ALA A 249 0.34 -27.35 16.49
CA ALA A 249 1.25 -26.57 17.29
C ALA A 249 0.66 -26.26 18.68
N TRP A 250 -0.46 -25.53 18.72
CA TRP A 250 -1.13 -25.16 19.96
C TRP A 250 -2.64 -24.91 19.75
N ARG A 251 -3.36 -24.77 20.87
CA ARG A 251 -4.79 -24.49 20.90
C ARG A 251 -5.12 -23.56 22.06
N THR A 252 -6.03 -22.60 21.80
CA THR A 252 -6.67 -21.77 22.83
C THR A 252 -8.13 -21.54 22.48
N THR A 253 -8.91 -20.92 23.37
CA THR A 253 -10.31 -20.61 23.13
C THR A 253 -10.61 -19.17 23.51
N ALA A 254 -11.65 -18.61 22.87
CA ALA A 254 -12.29 -17.36 23.25
C ALA A 254 -13.79 -17.58 23.40
N PRO A 255 -14.52 -16.75 24.16
CA PRO A 255 -15.97 -16.75 24.14
C PRO A 255 -16.48 -16.52 22.72
N ALA A 256 -17.54 -17.21 22.32
CA ALA A 256 -18.23 -16.87 21.07
C ALA A 256 -18.78 -15.43 21.16
N PRO A 257 -18.73 -14.68 20.07
CA PRO A 257 -19.29 -13.33 20.06
C PRO A 257 -20.81 -13.35 20.21
N ASP A 258 -21.34 -12.47 21.03
CA ASP A 258 -22.81 -12.28 21.12
C ASP A 258 -23.30 -11.48 19.89
N GLY A 259 -24.04 -12.13 19.00
CA GLY A 259 -24.67 -11.51 17.82
C GLY A 259 -23.90 -11.67 16.51
N GLU A 260 -24.56 -11.38 15.40
CA GLU A 260 -24.08 -11.62 14.04
C GLU A 260 -23.02 -10.61 13.56
N GLU A 261 -22.92 -9.44 14.19
CA GLU A 261 -22.13 -8.32 13.67
C GLU A 261 -20.63 -8.33 14.09
N ARG A 262 -20.26 -9.10 15.08
CA ARG A 262 -18.88 -9.09 15.62
C ARG A 262 -18.29 -10.48 15.64
N ARG A 263 -17.37 -10.73 14.72
CA ARG A 263 -16.65 -12.00 14.65
C ARG A 263 -15.33 -11.92 15.39
N THR A 264 -14.89 -13.07 15.87
CA THR A 264 -13.51 -13.24 16.33
C THR A 264 -12.63 -13.46 15.10
N VAL A 265 -11.60 -12.63 14.95
CA VAL A 265 -10.66 -12.75 13.84
C VAL A 265 -9.23 -12.84 14.34
N VAL A 266 -8.39 -13.51 13.57
CA VAL A 266 -6.93 -13.52 13.78
C VAL A 266 -6.26 -12.62 12.74
N ARG A 267 -5.21 -11.93 13.19
CA ARG A 267 -4.40 -11.05 12.34
C ARG A 267 -2.93 -11.18 12.71
N HIS A 268 -2.08 -10.94 11.74
CA HIS A 268 -0.65 -10.79 11.94
C HIS A 268 -0.32 -9.40 12.51
N VAL A 269 0.59 -9.33 13.49
CA VAL A 269 1.10 -8.09 14.08
C VAL A 269 2.60 -8.31 14.38
N GLY A 270 3.45 -7.97 13.43
CA GLY A 270 4.88 -8.26 13.50
C GLY A 270 5.15 -9.77 13.57
N ASP A 271 5.77 -10.26 14.63
CA ASP A 271 6.02 -11.68 14.90
C ASP A 271 4.94 -12.33 15.79
N LEU A 272 3.88 -11.59 16.11
CA LEU A 272 2.78 -12.02 16.97
C LEU A 272 1.49 -12.26 16.17
N VAL A 273 0.60 -13.03 16.76
CA VAL A 273 -0.78 -13.19 16.27
C VAL A 273 -1.73 -12.44 17.19
N ALA A 274 -2.46 -11.49 16.65
CA ALA A 274 -3.54 -10.83 17.35
C ALA A 274 -4.85 -11.62 17.21
N LEU A 275 -5.38 -12.09 18.32
CA LEU A 275 -6.73 -12.61 18.42
C LEU A 275 -7.65 -11.46 18.83
N VAL A 276 -8.42 -10.96 17.88
CA VAL A 276 -9.36 -9.85 18.06
C VAL A 276 -10.74 -10.40 18.33
N THR A 277 -11.24 -10.15 19.53
CA THR A 277 -12.61 -10.47 19.96
C THR A 277 -13.43 -9.18 20.08
N PRO A 278 -14.74 -9.22 20.29
CA PRO A 278 -15.55 -8.02 20.53
C PRO A 278 -15.13 -7.20 21.77
N THR A 279 -14.42 -7.81 22.72
CA THR A 279 -14.09 -7.18 24.01
C THR A 279 -12.61 -6.92 24.24
N GLU A 280 -11.73 -7.65 23.55
CA GLU A 280 -10.29 -7.56 23.74
C GLU A 280 -9.49 -7.98 22.51
N VAL A 281 -8.26 -7.52 22.45
CA VAL A 281 -7.20 -8.03 21.57
C VAL A 281 -6.21 -8.78 22.43
N ARG A 282 -6.00 -10.08 22.18
CA ARG A 282 -4.91 -10.87 22.79
C ARG A 282 -3.79 -11.06 21.78
N LEU A 283 -2.59 -10.65 22.15
CA LEU A 283 -1.38 -10.92 21.35
C LEU A 283 -0.78 -12.25 21.83
N LEU A 284 -0.65 -13.17 20.90
CA LEU A 284 -0.14 -14.52 21.12
C LEU A 284 1.23 -14.65 20.44
N ASP A 285 2.17 -15.31 21.11
CA ASP A 285 3.45 -15.69 20.51
C ASP A 285 3.35 -16.98 19.67
N ALA A 286 4.45 -17.41 19.10
CA ALA A 286 4.52 -18.62 18.30
C ALA A 286 4.19 -19.91 19.09
N ALA A 287 4.25 -19.89 20.42
CA ALA A 287 3.84 -21.01 21.28
C ALA A 287 2.34 -20.96 21.65
N GLY A 288 1.63 -19.89 21.28
CA GLY A 288 0.24 -19.64 21.63
C GLY A 288 0.05 -19.04 23.02
N ASP A 289 1.15 -18.66 23.68
CA ASP A 289 1.10 -18.01 24.98
C ASP A 289 0.68 -16.53 24.83
N THR A 290 -0.21 -16.05 25.70
CA THR A 290 -0.63 -14.65 25.68
C THR A 290 0.51 -13.77 26.21
N VAL A 291 1.08 -12.97 25.32
CA VAL A 291 2.11 -11.98 25.67
C VAL A 291 1.48 -10.75 26.30
N ARG A 292 0.34 -10.32 25.76
CA ARG A 292 -0.34 -9.07 26.16
C ARG A 292 -1.82 -9.10 25.80
N THR A 293 -2.63 -8.36 26.57
CA THR A 293 -4.06 -8.16 26.30
C THR A 293 -4.39 -6.65 26.33
N VAL A 294 -5.13 -6.20 25.32
CA VAL A 294 -5.66 -4.85 25.22
C VAL A 294 -7.18 -4.90 25.25
N LEU A 295 -7.79 -4.25 26.23
CA LEU A 295 -9.26 -4.20 26.34
C LEU A 295 -9.83 -3.20 25.33
N LEU A 296 -10.91 -3.59 24.67
CA LEU A 296 -11.57 -2.73 23.70
C LEU A 296 -12.49 -1.68 24.37
N ASP A 297 -13.15 -2.02 25.47
CA ASP A 297 -14.02 -1.08 26.22
C ASP A 297 -14.99 -0.30 25.32
N GLY A 298 -15.66 -1.01 24.40
CA GLY A 298 -16.58 -0.41 23.43
C GLY A 298 -15.90 0.21 22.20
N ARG A 299 -14.58 0.14 22.09
CA ARG A 299 -13.81 0.49 20.90
C ARG A 299 -13.81 -0.65 19.90
N PHE A 300 -13.30 -0.41 18.70
CA PHE A 300 -13.07 -1.45 17.69
C PHE A 300 -11.60 -1.51 17.29
N ALA A 301 -11.17 -2.67 16.81
CA ALA A 301 -9.82 -2.89 16.34
C ALA A 301 -9.79 -3.04 14.81
N ALA A 302 -8.86 -2.34 14.15
CA ALA A 302 -8.59 -2.45 12.73
C ALA A 302 -7.10 -2.61 12.48
N GLY A 303 -6.72 -3.51 11.59
CA GLY A 303 -5.33 -3.74 11.20
C GLY A 303 -4.94 -2.92 9.99
N TRP A 304 -3.70 -2.40 9.97
CA TRP A 304 -3.09 -1.79 8.82
C TRP A 304 -1.58 -2.04 8.84
N GLY A 305 -1.06 -2.68 7.79
CA GLY A 305 0.33 -3.17 7.80
C GLY A 305 0.58 -4.09 9.00
N ASP A 306 1.70 -3.90 9.68
CA ASP A 306 2.11 -4.68 10.84
C ASP A 306 1.57 -4.14 12.18
N ALA A 307 0.68 -3.16 12.15
CA ALA A 307 0.08 -2.57 13.34
C ALA A 307 -1.43 -2.82 13.42
N LEU A 308 -1.93 -2.88 14.66
CA LEU A 308 -3.36 -2.91 14.94
C LEU A 308 -3.74 -1.64 15.71
N TYR A 309 -4.82 -1.01 15.30
CA TYR A 309 -5.33 0.21 15.89
C TYR A 309 -6.62 -0.06 16.63
N VAL A 310 -6.66 0.26 17.91
CA VAL A 310 -7.87 0.20 18.74
C VAL A 310 -8.45 1.61 18.84
N MET A 311 -9.53 1.83 18.10
CA MET A 311 -10.13 3.14 17.85
C MET A 311 -11.50 3.27 18.50
N PRO A 312 -11.93 4.50 18.87
CA PRO A 312 -13.29 4.74 19.35
C PRO A 312 -14.35 4.27 18.37
N SER A 313 -15.39 3.59 18.84
CA SER A 313 -16.57 3.20 18.05
C SER A 313 -17.65 4.26 18.18
N GLY A 314 -18.42 4.46 17.12
CA GLY A 314 -19.59 5.34 17.10
C GLY A 314 -19.50 6.40 15.99
N GLU A 315 -20.67 6.84 15.52
CA GLU A 315 -20.77 7.97 14.60
C GLU A 315 -20.18 9.23 15.23
N ARG A 316 -19.54 10.09 14.42
CA ARG A 316 -19.17 11.43 14.88
C ARG A 316 -20.39 12.06 15.50
N ALA A 317 -20.34 12.33 16.80
CA ALA A 317 -21.33 13.20 17.39
C ALA A 317 -21.33 14.50 16.58
N ALA A 318 -22.50 14.96 16.15
CA ALA A 318 -22.64 16.16 15.31
C ALA A 318 -22.04 17.42 15.98
N ASP A 319 -21.66 17.32 17.24
CA ASP A 319 -21.22 18.41 18.12
C ASP A 319 -19.68 18.52 18.29
N GLY A 320 -18.90 17.72 17.52
CA GLY A 320 -17.43 17.78 17.55
C GLY A 320 -16.77 16.62 18.32
N VAL A 321 -15.46 16.47 18.12
CA VAL A 321 -14.62 15.50 18.83
C VAL A 321 -14.67 15.81 20.33
N GLU A 322 -15.08 14.85 21.15
CA GLU A 322 -14.94 14.98 22.61
C GLU A 322 -13.45 15.09 22.93
N ASP A 323 -13.06 16.14 23.66
CA ASP A 323 -11.70 16.29 24.18
C ASP A 323 -11.33 15.05 25.01
N GLY A 324 -10.52 14.16 24.42
CA GLY A 324 -10.05 12.96 25.12
C GLY A 324 -10.20 11.62 24.36
N GLU A 325 -10.77 11.59 23.15
CA GLU A 325 -10.76 10.35 22.34
C GLU A 325 -9.32 9.91 22.07
N ARG A 326 -9.04 8.66 22.38
CA ARG A 326 -7.71 8.07 22.24
C ARG A 326 -7.76 6.82 21.37
N THR A 327 -6.75 6.70 20.53
CA THR A 327 -6.44 5.49 19.77
C THR A 327 -5.25 4.80 20.41
N THR A 328 -5.34 3.48 20.60
CA THR A 328 -4.20 2.66 21.00
C THR A 328 -3.62 2.01 19.75
N VAL A 329 -2.35 2.25 19.49
CA VAL A 329 -1.56 1.56 18.46
C VAL A 329 -0.92 0.35 19.11
N VAL A 330 -1.35 -0.83 18.71
CA VAL A 330 -0.87 -2.12 19.23
C VAL A 330 0.24 -2.60 18.31
N ARG A 331 1.46 -2.73 18.85
CA ARG A 331 2.67 -3.16 18.13
C ARG A 331 3.33 -4.35 18.85
N PRO A 332 4.22 -5.09 18.19
CA PRO A 332 4.94 -6.17 18.85
C PRO A 332 5.66 -5.73 20.12
N GLU A 333 6.35 -4.59 20.07
CA GLU A 333 7.21 -4.09 21.15
C GLU A 333 6.43 -3.49 22.33
N GLY A 334 5.21 -3.02 22.10
CA GLY A 334 4.37 -2.36 23.11
C GLY A 334 3.28 -1.49 22.54
N ASP A 335 2.30 -1.16 23.36
CA ASP A 335 1.17 -0.32 22.99
C ASP A 335 1.52 1.15 23.17
N VAL A 336 1.05 1.97 22.24
CA VAL A 336 1.22 3.41 22.28
C VAL A 336 -0.16 4.08 22.23
N GLU A 337 -0.46 4.93 23.21
CA GLU A 337 -1.68 5.74 23.19
C GLU A 337 -1.41 7.08 22.52
N VAL A 338 -2.21 7.42 21.53
CA VAL A 338 -2.22 8.72 20.85
C VAL A 338 -3.58 9.36 20.97
N GLN A 339 -3.62 10.69 20.98
CA GLN A 339 -4.87 11.44 20.98
C GLN A 339 -5.40 11.54 19.55
N GLY A 340 -6.68 11.33 19.38
CA GLY A 340 -7.37 11.36 18.09
C GLY A 340 -8.17 10.10 17.84
N ARG A 341 -9.17 10.22 17.00
CA ARG A 341 -10.12 9.16 16.69
C ARG A 341 -9.75 8.41 15.41
N ASP A 342 -9.54 9.18 14.35
CA ASP A 342 -9.34 8.61 13.02
C ASP A 342 -7.84 8.50 12.74
N VAL A 343 -7.36 7.29 12.56
CA VAL A 343 -5.98 7.05 12.12
C VAL A 343 -5.90 7.31 10.62
N VAL A 344 -4.84 8.01 10.21
CA VAL A 344 -4.47 8.17 8.79
C VAL A 344 -3.36 7.16 8.50
N PRO A 345 -3.68 6.03 7.86
CA PRO A 345 -2.67 5.01 7.60
C PRO A 345 -1.62 5.50 6.60
N LEU A 346 -0.39 5.07 6.81
CA LEU A 346 0.65 5.16 5.79
C LEU A 346 0.45 4.00 4.81
N THR A 347 0.01 4.31 3.58
CA THR A 347 -0.12 3.28 2.53
C THR A 347 1.23 2.77 2.08
N VAL A 348 2.22 3.64 2.07
CA VAL A 348 3.62 3.29 1.82
C VAL A 348 4.47 4.00 2.85
N ASP A 349 5.35 3.25 3.51
CA ASP A 349 6.31 3.75 4.50
C ASP A 349 7.71 3.24 4.16
N ASP A 350 8.62 4.15 3.82
CA ASP A 350 10.02 3.83 3.54
C ASP A 350 10.91 3.75 4.80
N GLY A 351 10.31 3.86 5.99
CA GLY A 351 11.01 3.85 7.28
C GLY A 351 11.85 5.09 7.55
N SER A 352 11.72 6.15 6.76
CA SER A 352 12.53 7.37 6.90
C SER A 352 12.21 8.18 8.16
N VAL A 353 11.01 8.00 8.72
CA VAL A 353 10.61 8.51 10.04
C VAL A 353 10.06 7.32 10.85
N PRO A 354 10.88 6.71 11.71
CA PRO A 354 10.48 5.52 12.45
C PRO A 354 9.26 5.78 13.33
N ASP A 355 8.37 4.79 13.38
CA ASP A 355 7.23 4.74 14.31
C ASP A 355 6.24 5.92 14.23
N LEU A 356 6.20 6.61 13.08
CA LEU A 356 5.28 7.71 12.85
C LEU A 356 3.83 7.23 12.89
N VAL A 357 3.02 7.86 13.75
CA VAL A 357 1.57 7.66 13.80
C VAL A 357 0.89 8.97 13.43
N LEU A 358 -0.14 8.87 12.59
CA LEU A 358 -0.92 10.01 12.14
C LEU A 358 -2.37 9.85 12.58
N THR A 359 -2.94 10.92 13.17
CA THR A 359 -4.36 10.98 13.49
C THR A 359 -4.99 12.23 12.89
N SER A 360 -6.27 12.15 12.55
CA SER A 360 -7.04 13.27 11.98
C SER A 360 -8.34 13.48 12.75
N ASP A 361 -8.71 14.75 12.93
CA ASP A 361 -10.05 15.16 13.38
C ASP A 361 -10.95 15.62 12.22
N GLY A 362 -10.47 15.41 10.97
CA GLY A 362 -11.13 15.85 9.74
C GLY A 362 -10.74 17.24 9.28
N THR A 363 -10.05 18.03 10.11
CA THR A 363 -9.53 19.37 9.80
C THR A 363 -8.05 19.49 10.08
N THR A 364 -7.60 18.85 11.15
CA THR A 364 -6.23 18.88 11.66
C THR A 364 -5.62 17.50 11.56
N LEU A 365 -4.48 17.39 10.91
CA LEU A 365 -3.61 16.22 10.94
C LEU A 365 -2.62 16.40 12.08
N THR A 366 -2.51 15.39 12.94
CA THR A 366 -1.57 15.37 14.07
C THR A 366 -0.63 14.19 13.91
N ALA A 367 0.67 14.44 14.09
CA ALA A 367 1.70 13.41 14.10
C ALA A 367 2.21 13.13 15.51
N TRP A 368 2.50 11.87 15.76
CA TRP A 368 2.97 11.32 17.02
C TRP A 368 4.19 10.45 16.75
N ASP A 369 5.12 10.43 17.68
CA ASP A 369 6.26 9.52 17.64
C ASP A 369 5.93 8.13 18.23
N GLY A 370 6.92 7.23 18.21
CA GLY A 370 6.79 5.89 18.75
C GLY A 370 6.50 5.80 20.27
N ALA A 371 6.67 6.89 21.01
CA ALA A 371 6.33 6.98 22.42
C ALA A 371 4.94 7.61 22.68
N GLY A 372 4.23 8.04 21.62
CA GLY A 372 2.96 8.74 21.71
C GLY A 372 3.09 10.22 22.06
N GLU A 373 4.30 10.77 21.93
CA GLU A 373 4.53 12.20 22.11
C GLU A 373 4.20 12.95 20.82
N LYS A 374 3.46 14.04 20.96
CA LYS A 374 3.04 14.86 19.82
C LYS A 374 4.25 15.54 19.18
N LEU A 375 4.48 15.27 17.91
CA LEU A 375 5.51 15.92 17.11
C LEU A 375 5.03 17.29 16.61
N TRP A 376 3.88 17.30 15.92
CA TRP A 376 3.31 18.50 15.32
C TRP A 376 1.81 18.33 15.06
N ALA A 377 1.13 19.41 14.70
CA ALA A 377 -0.22 19.41 14.16
C ALA A 377 -0.37 20.52 13.14
N VAL A 378 -1.02 20.19 12.01
CA VAL A 378 -1.23 21.11 10.89
C VAL A 378 -2.67 21.04 10.41
N SER A 379 -3.19 22.14 9.88
CA SER A 379 -4.48 22.15 9.20
C SER A 379 -4.26 21.60 7.79
N ALA A 380 -4.59 20.35 7.58
CA ALA A 380 -4.38 19.64 6.32
C ALA A 380 -5.69 19.19 5.64
N GLY A 381 -6.85 19.56 6.21
CA GLY A 381 -8.13 19.02 5.74
C GLY A 381 -8.25 17.51 6.00
N SER A 382 -9.27 16.87 5.44
CA SER A 382 -9.45 15.43 5.58
C SER A 382 -8.61 14.70 4.52
N SER A 383 -7.62 13.94 4.95
CA SER A 383 -6.91 12.96 4.14
C SER A 383 -7.07 11.60 4.80
N TRP A 384 -7.42 10.59 4.01
CA TRP A 384 -7.69 9.24 4.53
C TRP A 384 -6.45 8.35 4.46
N LEU A 385 -5.50 8.68 3.60
CA LEU A 385 -4.30 7.90 3.31
C LEU A 385 -3.12 8.84 3.16
N ALA A 386 -1.93 8.35 3.48
CA ALA A 386 -0.69 9.08 3.36
C ALA A 386 0.43 8.19 2.82
N VAL A 387 1.39 8.80 2.10
CA VAL A 387 2.60 8.15 1.61
C VAL A 387 3.81 8.82 2.27
N LEU A 388 4.67 8.05 2.92
CA LEU A 388 5.92 8.52 3.52
C LEU A 388 7.12 8.11 2.67
N LEU A 389 7.85 9.11 2.14
CA LEU A 389 9.07 8.91 1.34
C LEU A 389 10.14 9.94 1.70
N ASP A 390 11.33 9.50 2.06
CA ASP A 390 12.51 10.35 2.35
C ASP A 390 12.20 11.48 3.36
N GLY A 391 11.42 11.15 4.41
CA GLY A 391 11.00 12.09 5.45
C GLY A 391 9.95 13.11 4.99
N ARG A 392 9.33 12.89 3.83
CA ARG A 392 8.24 13.70 3.29
C ARG A 392 6.94 12.92 3.35
N LEU A 393 5.92 13.55 3.89
CA LEU A 393 4.57 13.00 3.97
C LEU A 393 3.72 13.62 2.86
N HIS A 394 3.24 12.78 1.95
CA HIS A 394 2.42 13.18 0.82
C HIS A 394 0.95 12.83 1.11
N LEU A 395 0.10 13.84 1.05
CA LEU A 395 -1.31 13.79 1.42
C LEU A 395 -2.17 14.33 0.28
N ALA A 396 -3.43 13.94 0.23
CA ALA A 396 -4.42 14.52 -0.69
C ALA A 396 -5.60 15.12 0.09
N PRO A 397 -5.45 16.29 0.72
CA PRO A 397 -6.53 16.98 1.39
C PRO A 397 -7.46 17.66 0.37
N GLY A 398 -8.40 16.90 -0.17
CA GLY A 398 -9.32 17.41 -1.20
C GLY A 398 -8.75 17.33 -2.62
N ALA A 399 -8.73 18.46 -3.37
CA ALA A 399 -8.39 18.49 -4.80
C ALA A 399 -6.93 18.91 -5.06
N GLU A 400 -6.00 18.55 -4.22
CA GLU A 400 -4.57 18.88 -4.35
C GLU A 400 -3.72 17.86 -3.60
N ILE A 401 -2.45 17.78 -3.94
CA ILE A 401 -1.46 17.06 -3.16
C ILE A 401 -0.69 18.08 -2.30
N LEU A 402 -0.64 17.83 -1.02
CA LEU A 402 0.15 18.54 -0.02
C LEU A 402 1.31 17.67 0.42
N THR A 403 2.50 18.21 0.39
CA THR A 403 3.69 17.55 0.94
C THR A 403 4.25 18.36 2.09
N ILE A 404 4.45 17.69 3.22
CA ILE A 404 4.99 18.27 4.43
C ILE A 404 6.24 17.49 4.88
N ASP A 405 7.12 18.16 5.61
CA ASP A 405 8.20 17.48 6.33
C ASP A 405 7.59 16.65 7.46
N ALA A 406 7.79 15.34 7.41
CA ALA A 406 7.16 14.41 8.35
C ALA A 406 7.65 14.57 9.80
N ARG A 407 8.80 15.22 10.02
CA ARG A 407 9.35 15.46 11.37
C ARG A 407 8.90 16.78 11.99
N THR A 408 8.64 17.81 11.15
CA THR A 408 8.35 19.16 11.64
C THR A 408 6.93 19.64 11.36
N GLY A 409 6.25 19.03 10.37
CA GLY A 409 4.94 19.47 9.89
C GLY A 409 4.99 20.68 8.97
N ASP A 410 6.19 21.17 8.59
CA ASP A 410 6.33 22.30 7.68
C ASP A 410 5.90 21.91 6.25
N GLU A 411 5.10 22.77 5.63
CA GLU A 411 4.75 22.58 4.20
C GLU A 411 6.00 22.74 3.34
N LEU A 412 6.31 21.72 2.55
CA LEU A 412 7.42 21.72 1.60
C LEU A 412 6.97 22.19 0.22
N TRP A 413 5.87 21.63 -0.25
CA TRP A 413 5.27 22.02 -1.52
C TRP A 413 3.80 21.59 -1.60
N ARG A 414 3.08 22.17 -2.54
CA ARG A 414 1.67 21.91 -2.84
C ARG A 414 1.46 21.87 -4.33
N SER A 415 0.68 20.91 -4.83
CA SER A 415 0.36 20.80 -6.26
C SER A 415 -1.13 20.65 -6.47
N SER A 416 -1.70 21.54 -7.27
CA SER A 416 -3.07 21.44 -7.76
C SER A 416 -3.15 20.66 -9.09
N ALA A 417 -2.08 20.02 -9.53
CA ALA A 417 -2.06 19.22 -10.75
C ALA A 417 -2.80 17.89 -10.59
N ALA A 418 -3.05 17.44 -9.36
CA ALA A 418 -3.67 16.17 -9.03
C ALA A 418 -4.84 16.33 -8.04
N THR A 419 -5.78 15.38 -8.05
CA THR A 419 -7.03 15.43 -7.29
C THR A 419 -7.34 14.17 -6.49
N SER A 420 -6.46 13.17 -6.50
CA SER A 420 -6.62 11.91 -5.74
C SER A 420 -5.42 11.64 -4.87
N SER A 421 -5.57 10.72 -3.91
CA SER A 421 -4.46 10.19 -3.14
C SER A 421 -3.38 9.65 -4.07
N PRO A 422 -2.09 9.93 -3.81
CA PRO A 422 -1.03 9.45 -4.66
C PRO A 422 -0.71 7.98 -4.37
N VAL A 423 -0.39 7.23 -5.42
CA VAL A 423 0.31 5.94 -5.35
C VAL A 423 1.76 6.13 -5.78
N THR A 424 2.66 5.23 -5.37
CA THR A 424 4.09 5.42 -5.61
C THR A 424 4.85 4.12 -5.90
N ASP A 425 5.87 4.25 -6.74
CA ASP A 425 6.94 3.26 -6.92
C ASP A 425 8.23 3.61 -6.14
N GLY A 426 8.15 4.63 -5.26
CA GLY A 426 9.25 5.19 -4.50
C GLY A 426 10.07 6.24 -5.26
N ARG A 427 9.79 6.49 -6.54
CA ARG A 427 10.45 7.53 -7.37
C ARG A 427 9.49 8.58 -7.85
N LEU A 428 8.25 8.18 -8.08
CA LEU A 428 7.18 9.00 -8.62
C LEU A 428 5.99 8.97 -7.68
N LEU A 429 5.23 10.06 -7.66
CA LEU A 429 3.87 10.07 -7.15
C LEU A 429 2.92 10.09 -8.35
N LEU A 430 2.09 9.07 -8.46
CA LEU A 430 1.08 8.99 -9.50
C LEU A 430 -0.29 9.31 -8.91
N ALA A 431 -1.05 10.15 -9.56
CA ALA A 431 -2.39 10.53 -9.14
C ALA A 431 -3.28 10.86 -10.35
N VAL A 432 -4.58 10.89 -10.13
CA VAL A 432 -5.52 11.39 -11.15
C VAL A 432 -5.29 12.89 -11.31
N ALA A 433 -5.08 13.33 -12.57
CA ALA A 433 -4.81 14.72 -12.86
C ALA A 433 -6.04 15.60 -12.63
N ALA A 434 -5.82 16.84 -12.18
CA ALA A 434 -6.88 17.83 -12.07
C ALA A 434 -7.47 18.13 -13.44
N SER A 435 -8.80 18.02 -13.54
CA SER A 435 -9.53 18.35 -14.77
C SER A 435 -10.14 19.74 -14.67
N PRO A 436 -10.04 20.56 -15.73
CA PRO A 436 -10.73 21.84 -15.78
C PRO A 436 -12.27 21.69 -15.85
N ARG A 437 -12.77 20.51 -16.18
CA ARG A 437 -14.20 20.19 -16.15
C ARG A 437 -14.49 19.34 -14.93
N ARG A 438 -15.35 19.83 -14.04
CA ARG A 438 -15.73 19.08 -12.82
C ARG A 438 -16.25 17.70 -13.18
N GLY A 439 -15.64 16.67 -12.60
CA GLY A 439 -16.22 15.35 -12.48
C GLY A 439 -15.41 14.19 -13.05
N HIS A 440 -14.62 14.36 -14.11
CA HIS A 440 -13.89 13.23 -14.70
C HIS A 440 -12.57 13.72 -15.29
N SER A 441 -11.47 13.30 -14.70
CA SER A 441 -10.18 13.40 -15.37
C SER A 441 -10.02 12.17 -16.26
N THR A 442 -9.43 12.39 -17.42
CA THR A 442 -9.07 11.32 -18.36
C THR A 442 -7.56 11.12 -18.40
N GLU A 443 -6.84 11.70 -17.45
CA GLU A 443 -5.39 11.66 -17.40
C GLU A 443 -4.90 11.39 -15.99
N MET A 444 -3.78 10.67 -15.89
CA MET A 444 -2.94 10.64 -14.70
C MET A 444 -1.80 11.63 -14.84
N VAL A 445 -1.28 12.06 -13.72
CA VAL A 445 -0.08 12.89 -13.62
C VAL A 445 0.96 12.19 -12.78
N ALA A 446 2.22 12.25 -13.20
CA ALA A 446 3.37 11.86 -12.40
C ALA A 446 4.06 13.11 -11.86
N LEU A 447 4.29 13.13 -10.55
CA LEU A 447 4.97 14.22 -9.85
C LEU A 447 6.29 13.72 -9.24
N ASP A 448 7.29 14.60 -9.21
CA ASP A 448 8.50 14.37 -8.44
C ASP A 448 8.18 14.50 -6.94
N PRO A 449 8.45 13.48 -6.10
CA PRO A 449 8.22 13.56 -4.66
C PRO A 449 9.02 14.67 -3.96
N ALA A 450 10.13 15.11 -4.55
CA ALA A 450 11.03 16.09 -3.93
C ALA A 450 10.46 17.51 -3.95
N ASP A 451 9.82 17.93 -5.05
CA ASP A 451 9.40 19.31 -5.25
C ASP A 451 8.01 19.47 -5.88
N GLY A 452 7.32 18.36 -6.17
CA GLY A 452 5.98 18.36 -6.79
C GLY A 452 5.98 18.75 -8.26
N ALA A 453 7.14 18.78 -8.92
CA ALA A 453 7.22 19.09 -10.34
C ALA A 453 6.51 18.01 -11.16
N GLU A 454 5.70 18.45 -12.12
CA GLU A 454 5.07 17.53 -13.06
C GLU A 454 6.11 16.99 -14.03
N LEU A 455 6.25 15.66 -14.06
CA LEU A 455 7.21 14.96 -14.90
C LEU A 455 6.60 14.58 -16.25
N TRP A 456 5.37 14.04 -16.22
CA TRP A 456 4.61 13.65 -17.39
C TRP A 456 3.12 13.47 -17.09
N ARG A 457 2.30 13.41 -18.14
CA ARG A 457 0.89 13.01 -18.11
C ARG A 457 0.63 11.85 -19.05
N ALA A 458 -0.36 11.03 -18.71
CA ALA A 458 -0.81 9.93 -19.54
C ALA A 458 -2.33 9.76 -19.48
N PRO A 459 -2.95 9.24 -20.54
CA PRO A 459 -4.38 9.01 -20.55
C PRO A 459 -4.78 7.91 -19.57
N LEU A 460 -5.95 8.07 -18.94
CA LEU A 460 -6.62 7.11 -18.10
C LEU A 460 -7.90 6.59 -18.79
N PRO A 461 -8.37 5.40 -18.41
CA PRO A 461 -9.72 4.95 -18.77
C PRO A 461 -10.77 5.99 -18.37
N GLU A 462 -11.82 6.13 -19.20
CA GLU A 462 -12.91 7.06 -18.93
C GLU A 462 -13.62 6.71 -17.61
N GLY A 463 -13.96 7.74 -16.84
CA GLY A 463 -14.62 7.55 -15.53
C GLY A 463 -13.68 7.26 -14.37
N THR A 464 -12.36 7.26 -14.58
CA THR A 464 -11.39 7.08 -13.48
C THR A 464 -11.50 8.22 -12.47
N GLN A 465 -11.68 7.86 -11.20
CA GLN A 465 -11.77 8.79 -10.08
C GLN A 465 -10.54 8.74 -9.18
N GLU A 466 -9.92 7.58 -9.09
CA GLU A 466 -8.80 7.31 -8.20
C GLU A 466 -7.83 6.32 -8.85
N LEU A 467 -6.58 6.34 -8.38
CA LEU A 467 -5.59 5.28 -8.60
C LEU A 467 -5.40 4.53 -7.30
N THR A 468 -5.33 3.22 -7.38
CA THR A 468 -5.02 2.38 -6.22
C THR A 468 -3.91 1.39 -6.54
N ALA A 469 -3.19 0.98 -5.51
CA ALA A 469 -2.19 -0.06 -5.58
C ALA A 469 -2.68 -1.29 -4.81
N HIS A 470 -2.52 -2.47 -5.39
CA HIS A 470 -2.81 -3.73 -4.74
C HIS A 470 -1.80 -4.78 -5.19
N HIS A 471 -1.09 -5.40 -4.24
CA HIS A 471 0.01 -6.33 -4.50
C HIS A 471 1.00 -5.83 -5.57
N ARG A 472 1.35 -4.53 -5.47
CA ARG A 472 2.27 -3.81 -6.36
C ARG A 472 1.78 -3.62 -7.80
N LEU A 473 0.51 -3.90 -8.05
CA LEU A 473 -0.15 -3.59 -9.31
C LEU A 473 -0.84 -2.24 -9.21
N LEU A 474 -0.83 -1.49 -10.30
CA LEU A 474 -1.50 -0.20 -10.39
C LEU A 474 -2.86 -0.37 -11.06
N PHE A 475 -3.90 0.11 -10.40
CA PHE A 475 -5.26 0.10 -10.94
C PHE A 475 -5.85 1.50 -11.03
N ALA A 476 -6.66 1.70 -12.07
CA ALA A 476 -7.59 2.82 -12.18
C ALA A 476 -8.95 2.40 -11.59
N VAL A 477 -9.42 3.11 -10.59
CA VAL A 477 -10.76 2.94 -10.01
C VAL A 477 -11.75 3.76 -10.79
N GLN A 478 -12.71 3.11 -11.41
CA GLN A 478 -13.77 3.72 -12.20
C GLN A 478 -15.09 3.52 -11.48
N ARG A 479 -15.93 4.56 -11.43
CA ARG A 479 -17.29 4.44 -10.91
C ARG A 479 -18.26 4.73 -12.05
N THR A 480 -19.14 3.79 -12.31
CA THR A 480 -20.20 3.96 -13.28
C THR A 480 -21.27 4.89 -12.72
N ALA A 481 -21.68 5.89 -13.49
CA ALA A 481 -22.64 6.91 -13.04
C ALA A 481 -24.04 6.31 -12.69
N ASP A 482 -24.36 5.16 -13.26
CA ASP A 482 -25.69 4.57 -13.19
C ASP A 482 -25.85 3.53 -12.06
N THR A 483 -24.79 2.83 -11.65
CA THR A 483 -24.87 1.70 -10.71
C THR A 483 -24.14 1.94 -9.39
N LEU A 484 -23.31 2.99 -9.28
CA LEU A 484 -22.36 3.22 -8.18
C LEU A 484 -21.36 2.08 -7.98
N GLU A 485 -21.36 1.09 -8.85
CA GLU A 485 -20.38 0.00 -8.82
C GLU A 485 -18.99 0.50 -9.18
N GLU A 486 -18.02 0.08 -8.39
CA GLU A 486 -16.63 0.36 -8.65
C GLU A 486 -16.04 -0.74 -9.52
N GLN A 487 -15.38 -0.34 -10.58
CA GLN A 487 -14.60 -1.21 -11.45
C GLN A 487 -13.14 -0.84 -11.38
N LEU A 488 -12.29 -1.84 -11.37
CA LEU A 488 -10.85 -1.67 -11.43
C LEU A 488 -10.34 -2.03 -12.83
N THR A 489 -9.50 -1.18 -13.38
CA THR A 489 -8.75 -1.47 -14.63
C THR A 489 -7.27 -1.50 -14.32
N LEU A 490 -6.62 -2.63 -14.59
CA LEU A 490 -5.17 -2.77 -14.46
C LEU A 490 -4.46 -1.80 -15.43
N LEU A 491 -3.45 -1.09 -14.93
CA LEU A 491 -2.57 -0.21 -15.70
C LEU A 491 -1.17 -0.83 -15.82
N LYS A 492 -0.61 -0.84 -17.05
CA LYS A 492 0.71 -1.41 -17.36
C LYS A 492 1.59 -0.43 -18.10
#